data_a5f22a30d2d97ea792e7ac758cfbecdb
#
_entry.id   a5f22a30d2d97ea792e7ac758cfbecdb
#
_cell.length_a   1.000
_cell.length_b   1.000
_cell.length_c   1.000
_cell.angle_alpha   90.00
_cell.angle_beta   90.00
_cell.angle_gamma   90.00
#
_symmetry.space_group_name_H-M   'P 1'
#
loop_
_entity.id
_entity.type
_entity.pdbx_description
1 polymer ?
#
loop_
_entity_poly.entity_id
_entity_poly.type
_entity_poly.pdbx_seq_one_letter_code
_entity_poly.pdbx_strand_id
1 'polypeptide(L)'
;MMPLFHQAGAQTAMTASSAQPAATAAGAPPPEAMRAARTPLCFIIDSDASIRHFLSLIMHGAGVDTLELADGEGLAAALAKRTPDAVFLNIALESAEAIGCVVMLGQRGYSGYLQLMSNRGSAVLAHVKGIGEQHRLLMLPPLKKPFETGVIVKILHELKLGDPPAMAGRVELVEALKNNWVEFWFQPKIDLRKKQLVGAEAFARVRHPTQGVLMPGAFMPGASEGGLVTLSEQALAQALRAGLNFAKLGVNLRIAVNVPVNALVKIDVAAIVQTYKPQYEKWPGLIIDVTEEQIVTDLKLASQLTKDLAHLNVKLAIDDFGRGYSSLVRLKELPFAELKLDRAFVADCGTDKVNAPLCKTVIDLAHNFGSIAVAIGIEKAADALALVSMGCDYGQGFLLGQPMPEERFLSLLRQRAGSQKPAAPTAPGSGARPLIKRRA
;
A
#
# COMPACT_ATOMS: atom_id res chain seq x y z
N MET A 1 77.23 3.45 -36.46
CA MET A 1 78.39 4.26 -36.08
C MET A 1 77.96 5.17 -34.94
N MET A 2 78.32 4.82 -33.77
CA MET A 2 78.49 5.69 -32.60
C MET A 2 79.67 6.63 -32.86
N PRO A 3 79.93 7.69 -32.12
CA PRO A 3 79.87 7.87 -30.69
C PRO A 3 79.35 9.29 -30.23
N LEU A 4 78.93 9.52 -29.02
CA LEU A 4 79.57 9.68 -27.69
C LEU A 4 79.67 11.17 -27.19
N PHE A 5 79.28 11.40 -25.93
CA PHE A 5 79.80 12.29 -24.86
C PHE A 5 79.34 13.76 -24.88
N HIS A 6 79.13 14.52 -23.86
CA HIS A 6 79.30 14.39 -22.39
C HIS A 6 78.60 15.55 -21.68
N GLN A 7 78.13 15.26 -20.46
CA GLN A 7 78.28 15.99 -19.19
C GLN A 7 77.80 17.44 -18.97
N ALA A 8 76.91 17.58 -18.05
CA ALA A 8 77.05 18.13 -16.70
C ALA A 8 77.03 19.68 -16.55
N GLY A 9 76.25 20.14 -15.63
CA GLY A 9 76.36 21.44 -15.02
C GLY A 9 75.10 21.82 -14.21
N ALA A 10 75.18 21.61 -12.92
CA ALA A 10 74.21 22.12 -11.93
C ALA A 10 74.42 23.63 -11.73
N GLN A 11 73.34 24.35 -11.44
CA GLN A 11 73.29 25.36 -10.36
C GLN A 11 71.92 26.02 -10.26
N THR A 12 71.33 25.86 -9.11
CA THR A 12 70.61 26.73 -8.17
C THR A 12 70.30 28.18 -8.60
N ALA A 13 68.99 28.56 -8.45
CA ALA A 13 68.57 29.72 -7.64
C ALA A 13 67.06 30.02 -7.86
N MET A 14 66.27 29.84 -6.84
CA MET A 14 65.48 30.80 -6.06
C MET A 14 64.46 31.70 -6.80
N THR A 15 63.21 31.45 -6.38
CA THR A 15 62.06 32.34 -5.98
C THR A 15 61.51 33.29 -7.05
N ALA A 16 60.18 33.05 -7.31
CA ALA A 16 59.17 34.07 -7.14
C ALA A 16 57.75 33.42 -7.15
N SER A 17 57.07 33.61 -6.05
CA SER A 17 55.67 33.33 -5.83
C SER A 17 54.81 34.23 -6.73
N SER A 18 53.90 33.63 -7.52
CA SER A 18 52.70 34.32 -8.03
C SER A 18 51.51 33.38 -7.88
N ALA A 19 50.69 33.68 -6.87
CA ALA A 19 49.44 33.03 -6.64
C ALA A 19 48.47 33.34 -7.79
N GLN A 20 48.08 32.31 -8.53
CA GLN A 20 46.88 32.33 -9.36
C GLN A 20 45.67 31.88 -8.53
N PRO A 21 44.47 32.49 -8.68
CA PRO A 21 43.30 32.09 -7.96
C PRO A 21 42.82 30.74 -8.47
N ALA A 22 42.52 29.85 -7.51
CA ALA A 22 41.93 28.53 -7.76
C ALA A 22 40.60 28.69 -8.52
N ALA A 23 40.56 28.17 -9.73
CA ALA A 23 39.32 27.90 -10.43
C ALA A 23 38.53 26.87 -9.61
N THR A 24 37.38 27.29 -9.11
CA THR A 24 36.39 26.42 -8.51
C THR A 24 36.00 25.36 -9.55
N ALA A 25 36.45 24.14 -9.31
CA ALA A 25 36.05 22.98 -10.07
C ALA A 25 34.53 22.80 -9.88
N ALA A 26 33.79 22.92 -10.99
CA ALA A 26 32.41 22.48 -11.06
C ALA A 26 32.34 21.02 -10.56
N GLY A 27 31.51 20.77 -9.54
CA GLY A 27 31.46 19.52 -8.85
C GLY A 27 31.20 18.34 -9.79
N ALA A 28 32.15 17.45 -9.83
CA ALA A 28 31.95 16.12 -10.39
C ALA A 28 30.82 15.42 -9.57
N PRO A 29 29.96 14.61 -10.19
CA PRO A 29 28.99 13.86 -9.45
C PRO A 29 29.72 12.98 -8.42
N PRO A 30 29.15 12.78 -7.21
CA PRO A 30 29.79 11.97 -6.19
C PRO A 30 30.05 10.57 -6.75
N PRO A 31 31.20 9.95 -6.44
CA PRO A 31 31.56 8.62 -6.95
C PRO A 31 30.49 7.58 -6.57
N GLU A 32 30.20 6.63 -7.46
CA GLU A 32 29.17 5.59 -7.31
C GLU A 32 29.17 4.89 -5.92
N ALA A 33 30.34 4.76 -5.32
CA ALA A 33 30.50 4.19 -3.97
C ALA A 33 29.84 5.03 -2.84
N MET A 34 29.69 6.35 -3.00
CA MET A 34 29.00 7.19 -2.01
C MET A 34 27.46 7.22 -2.20
N ARG A 35 26.96 6.85 -3.40
CA ARG A 35 25.52 6.70 -3.65
C ARG A 35 24.93 5.43 -3.02
N ALA A 36 25.72 4.38 -2.87
CA ALA A 36 25.28 3.08 -2.32
C ALA A 36 25.01 3.09 -0.81
N ALA A 37 25.32 4.18 -0.07
CA ALA A 37 25.21 4.24 1.39
C ALA A 37 23.97 4.99 1.92
N ARG A 38 23.13 5.59 1.04
CA ARG A 38 21.92 6.32 1.47
C ARG A 38 20.71 5.87 0.68
N THR A 39 19.54 5.87 1.33
CA THR A 39 18.27 5.65 0.64
C THR A 39 18.07 6.72 -0.43
N PRO A 40 17.81 6.36 -1.70
CA PRO A 40 17.49 7.32 -2.76
C PRO A 40 16.29 8.16 -2.40
N LEU A 41 16.26 9.42 -2.82
CA LEU A 41 15.20 10.37 -2.53
C LEU A 41 14.58 10.90 -3.83
N CYS A 42 13.27 10.81 -3.95
CA CYS A 42 12.51 11.42 -5.05
C CYS A 42 11.61 12.55 -4.55
N PHE A 43 11.55 13.66 -5.27
CA PHE A 43 10.53 14.68 -5.07
C PHE A 43 9.42 14.50 -6.10
N ILE A 44 8.17 14.56 -5.63
CA ILE A 44 6.98 14.39 -6.46
C ILE A 44 6.19 15.69 -6.42
N ILE A 45 6.11 16.40 -7.55
CA ILE A 45 5.45 17.69 -7.67
C ILE A 45 4.21 17.52 -8.55
N ASP A 46 3.05 17.62 -7.94
CA ASP A 46 1.75 17.53 -8.60
C ASP A 46 0.70 18.25 -7.75
N SER A 47 -0.23 18.98 -8.35
CA SER A 47 -1.36 19.58 -7.62
C SER A 47 -2.33 18.52 -7.08
N ASP A 48 -2.41 17.35 -7.76
CA ASP A 48 -3.26 16.24 -7.37
C ASP A 48 -2.60 15.39 -6.27
N ALA A 49 -3.16 15.45 -5.06
CA ALA A 49 -2.66 14.70 -3.90
C ALA A 49 -2.73 13.19 -4.12
N SER A 50 -3.73 12.69 -4.85
CA SER A 50 -3.88 11.25 -5.13
C SER A 50 -2.74 10.73 -5.99
N ILE A 51 -2.33 11.51 -7.00
CA ILE A 51 -1.19 11.17 -7.85
C ILE A 51 0.12 11.18 -7.06
N ARG A 52 0.33 12.21 -6.21
CA ARG A 52 1.52 12.27 -5.36
C ARG A 52 1.61 11.05 -4.46
N HIS A 53 0.50 10.75 -3.79
CA HIS A 53 0.45 9.63 -2.84
C HIS A 53 0.62 8.27 -3.54
N PHE A 54 -0.02 8.10 -4.70
CA PHE A 54 0.14 6.88 -5.52
C PHE A 54 1.60 6.65 -5.91
N LEU A 55 2.28 7.69 -6.42
CA LEU A 55 3.71 7.60 -6.76
C LEU A 55 4.57 7.33 -5.53
N SER A 56 4.28 8.00 -4.42
CA SER A 56 4.98 7.82 -3.14
C SER A 56 4.89 6.37 -2.65
N LEU A 57 3.71 5.75 -2.72
CA LEU A 57 3.51 4.34 -2.34
C LEU A 57 4.34 3.40 -3.21
N ILE A 58 4.33 3.59 -4.54
CA ILE A 58 5.12 2.76 -5.45
C ILE A 58 6.62 2.91 -5.16
N MET A 59 7.10 4.14 -4.98
CA MET A 59 8.49 4.44 -4.75
C MET A 59 8.98 3.91 -3.40
N HIS A 60 8.19 4.07 -2.34
CA HIS A 60 8.49 3.47 -1.03
C HIS A 60 8.51 1.93 -1.12
N GLY A 61 7.59 1.33 -1.87
CA GLY A 61 7.61 -0.11 -2.15
C GLY A 61 8.85 -0.58 -2.89
N ALA A 62 9.49 0.32 -3.65
CA ALA A 62 10.77 0.10 -4.33
C ALA A 62 12.00 0.54 -3.51
N GLY A 63 11.84 0.90 -2.24
CA GLY A 63 12.94 1.32 -1.37
C GLY A 63 13.45 2.75 -1.61
N VAL A 64 12.63 3.63 -2.18
CA VAL A 64 12.95 5.03 -2.46
C VAL A 64 12.16 5.94 -1.51
N ASP A 65 12.86 6.81 -0.78
CA ASP A 65 12.23 7.87 0.01
C ASP A 65 11.57 8.90 -0.90
N THR A 66 10.45 9.49 -0.46
CA THR A 66 9.75 10.50 -1.23
C THR A 66 9.44 11.75 -0.43
N LEU A 67 9.33 12.87 -1.13
CA LEU A 67 8.77 14.10 -0.61
C LEU A 67 7.69 14.61 -1.57
N GLU A 68 6.47 14.67 -1.06
CA GLU A 68 5.30 15.13 -1.81
C GLU A 68 5.17 16.65 -1.71
N LEU A 69 5.06 17.33 -2.86
CA LEU A 69 5.00 18.79 -2.99
C LEU A 69 3.82 19.15 -3.90
N ALA A 70 3.03 20.13 -3.49
CA ALA A 70 1.85 20.52 -4.25
C ALA A 70 2.19 21.46 -5.43
N ASP A 71 3.28 22.23 -5.32
CA ASP A 71 3.60 23.35 -6.19
C ASP A 71 5.12 23.62 -6.29
N GLY A 72 5.47 24.65 -7.07
CA GLY A 72 6.86 25.06 -7.28
C GLY A 72 7.47 25.80 -6.08
N GLU A 73 6.69 26.44 -5.22
CA GLU A 73 7.18 27.07 -3.99
C GLU A 73 7.66 26.00 -3.01
N GLY A 74 6.90 24.95 -2.86
CA GLY A 74 7.28 23.78 -2.09
C GLY A 74 8.58 23.15 -2.60
N LEU A 75 8.75 23.05 -3.93
CA LEU A 75 9.98 22.56 -4.55
C LEU A 75 11.19 23.44 -4.19
N ALA A 76 11.05 24.77 -4.28
CA ALA A 76 12.12 25.72 -3.95
C ALA A 76 12.57 25.60 -2.49
N ALA A 77 11.62 25.48 -1.56
CA ALA A 77 11.85 25.30 -0.12
C ALA A 77 12.50 23.95 0.20
N ALA A 78 12.08 22.88 -0.48
CA ALA A 78 12.60 21.53 -0.30
C ALA A 78 14.05 21.40 -0.80
N LEU A 79 14.35 21.97 -1.97
CA LEU A 79 15.70 21.97 -2.56
C LEU A 79 16.72 22.75 -1.70
N ALA A 80 16.27 23.71 -0.89
CA ALA A 80 17.15 24.40 0.07
C ALA A 80 17.63 23.49 1.22
N LYS A 81 16.89 22.41 1.50
CA LYS A 81 17.17 21.49 2.62
C LYS A 81 17.85 20.20 2.16
N ARG A 82 17.40 19.62 1.06
CA ARG A 82 17.89 18.33 0.52
C ARG A 82 17.83 18.33 -1.00
N THR A 83 18.82 17.71 -1.63
CA THR A 83 18.85 17.49 -3.08
C THR A 83 18.32 16.09 -3.37
N PRO A 84 17.24 15.91 -4.16
CA PRO A 84 16.74 14.59 -4.54
C PRO A 84 17.59 13.97 -5.65
N ASP A 85 17.52 12.64 -5.77
CA ASP A 85 18.12 11.89 -6.87
C ASP A 85 17.28 11.97 -8.14
N ALA A 86 15.94 12.09 -7.99
CA ALA A 86 15.03 12.35 -9.10
C ALA A 86 13.90 13.31 -8.69
N VAL A 87 13.39 14.05 -9.67
CA VAL A 87 12.21 14.92 -9.54
C VAL A 87 11.16 14.46 -10.54
N PHE A 88 9.95 14.13 -10.06
CA PHE A 88 8.78 13.82 -10.87
C PHE A 88 7.88 15.06 -10.89
N LEU A 89 7.79 15.73 -12.02
CA LEU A 89 7.13 17.03 -12.18
C LEU A 89 5.92 16.92 -13.10
N ASN A 90 4.72 17.25 -12.58
CA ASN A 90 3.51 17.35 -13.37
C ASN A 90 3.46 18.64 -14.19
N ILE A 91 3.16 18.53 -15.48
CA ILE A 91 2.97 19.69 -16.40
C ILE A 91 1.50 20.12 -16.48
N ALA A 92 0.57 19.57 -15.69
CA ALA A 92 -0.80 20.08 -15.62
C ALA A 92 -0.92 21.37 -14.77
N LEU A 93 0.05 21.66 -13.91
CA LEU A 93 0.30 22.99 -13.39
C LEU A 93 0.34 23.98 -14.58
N GLU A 94 -0.16 25.19 -14.42
CA GLU A 94 -0.16 26.18 -15.50
C GLU A 94 1.23 26.16 -16.16
N SER A 95 1.26 26.09 -17.49
CA SER A 95 2.52 25.79 -18.24
C SER A 95 3.70 26.67 -17.81
N ALA A 96 3.42 27.89 -17.33
CA ALA A 96 4.40 28.83 -16.80
C ALA A 96 5.06 28.36 -15.49
N GLU A 97 4.32 27.73 -14.57
CA GLU A 97 4.85 27.26 -13.29
C GLU A 97 5.78 26.04 -13.47
N ALA A 98 5.38 25.09 -14.32
CA ALA A 98 6.25 23.96 -14.66
C ALA A 98 7.54 24.38 -15.33
N ILE A 99 7.49 25.36 -16.24
CA ILE A 99 8.66 25.97 -16.87
C ILE A 99 9.53 26.65 -15.79
N GLY A 100 8.92 27.39 -14.88
CA GLY A 100 9.62 28.03 -13.75
C GLY A 100 10.39 27.02 -12.89
N CYS A 101 9.78 25.86 -12.58
CA CYS A 101 10.44 24.76 -11.87
C CYS A 101 11.66 24.22 -12.63
N VAL A 102 11.52 23.98 -13.95
CA VAL A 102 12.60 23.47 -14.79
C VAL A 102 13.77 24.47 -14.86
N VAL A 103 13.49 25.75 -15.09
CA VAL A 103 14.51 26.83 -15.13
C VAL A 103 15.20 26.94 -13.76
N MET A 104 14.45 26.90 -12.66
CA MET A 104 15.01 26.96 -11.30
C MET A 104 15.94 25.78 -11.01
N LEU A 105 15.56 24.56 -11.40
CA LEU A 105 16.42 23.37 -11.27
C LEU A 105 17.73 23.56 -12.05
N GLY A 106 17.64 24.05 -13.29
CA GLY A 106 18.82 24.33 -14.12
C GLY A 106 19.72 25.40 -13.53
N GLN A 107 19.17 26.53 -13.06
CA GLN A 107 19.93 27.60 -12.43
C GLN A 107 20.63 27.17 -11.14
N ARG A 108 20.04 26.20 -10.41
CA ARG A 108 20.69 25.63 -9.21
C ARG A 108 21.70 24.53 -9.50
N GLY A 109 21.96 24.21 -10.78
CA GLY A 109 22.87 23.14 -11.16
C GLY A 109 22.41 21.75 -10.70
N TYR A 110 21.09 21.49 -10.70
CA TYR A 110 20.55 20.21 -10.32
C TYR A 110 21.09 19.09 -11.22
N SER A 111 21.69 18.07 -10.61
CA SER A 111 22.36 16.96 -11.30
C SER A 111 21.61 15.62 -11.23
N GLY A 112 20.45 15.58 -10.61
CA GLY A 112 19.58 14.41 -10.59
C GLY A 112 18.71 14.32 -11.85
N TYR A 113 17.87 13.29 -11.90
CA TYR A 113 16.98 13.03 -13.04
C TYR A 113 15.69 13.85 -12.95
N LEU A 114 15.18 14.32 -14.10
CA LEU A 114 13.90 15.02 -14.17
C LEU A 114 12.93 14.23 -15.07
N GLN A 115 11.87 13.71 -14.44
CA GLN A 115 10.75 13.02 -15.09
C GLN A 115 9.58 13.98 -15.22
N LEU A 116 9.22 14.32 -16.45
CA LEU A 116 7.99 15.08 -16.72
C LEU A 116 6.79 14.16 -16.79
N MET A 117 5.66 14.54 -16.19
CA MET A 117 4.40 13.82 -16.19
C MET A 117 3.28 14.70 -16.74
N SER A 118 2.38 14.19 -17.58
CA SER A 118 1.25 14.97 -18.09
C SER A 118 0.11 14.09 -18.62
N ASN A 119 -1.11 14.62 -18.53
CA ASN A 119 -2.28 14.13 -19.25
C ASN A 119 -2.53 14.89 -20.58
N ARG A 120 -1.73 15.92 -20.88
CA ARG A 120 -1.84 16.77 -22.08
C ARG A 120 -0.98 16.23 -23.23
N GLY A 121 -1.24 16.77 -24.43
CA GLY A 121 -0.61 16.31 -25.67
C GLY A 121 0.94 16.50 -25.72
N SER A 122 1.57 15.78 -26.63
CA SER A 122 3.03 15.66 -26.77
C SER A 122 3.78 16.97 -27.03
N ALA A 123 3.15 17.99 -27.62
CA ALA A 123 3.82 19.23 -27.98
C ALA A 123 4.28 20.06 -26.78
N VAL A 124 3.44 20.17 -25.73
CA VAL A 124 3.80 20.90 -24.49
C VAL A 124 4.92 20.16 -23.74
N LEU A 125 4.82 18.83 -23.68
CA LEU A 125 5.87 17.99 -23.08
C LEU A 125 7.21 18.14 -23.79
N ALA A 126 7.21 18.14 -25.13
CA ALA A 126 8.42 18.33 -25.93
C ALA A 126 9.03 19.71 -25.72
N HIS A 127 8.20 20.75 -25.62
CA HIS A 127 8.67 22.12 -25.38
C HIS A 127 9.35 22.25 -24.01
N VAL A 128 8.70 21.79 -22.93
CA VAL A 128 9.26 21.85 -21.57
C VAL A 128 10.51 20.98 -21.44
N LYS A 129 10.53 19.81 -22.10
CA LYS A 129 11.73 18.96 -22.16
C LYS A 129 12.89 19.67 -22.84
N GLY A 130 12.64 20.35 -23.98
CA GLY A 130 13.67 21.14 -24.68
C GLY A 130 14.27 22.25 -23.81
N ILE A 131 13.45 22.93 -22.98
CA ILE A 131 13.95 23.91 -22.00
C ILE A 131 14.87 23.23 -20.98
N GLY A 132 14.47 22.06 -20.45
CA GLY A 132 15.30 21.32 -19.51
C GLY A 132 16.66 20.91 -20.11
N GLU A 133 16.66 20.45 -21.35
CA GLU A 133 17.87 20.08 -22.08
C GLU A 133 18.80 21.29 -22.31
N GLN A 134 18.25 22.48 -22.63
CA GLN A 134 19.01 23.74 -22.72
C GLN A 134 19.67 24.11 -21.40
N HIS A 135 19.04 23.81 -20.29
CA HIS A 135 19.59 24.00 -18.94
C HIS A 135 20.45 22.82 -18.45
N ARG A 136 20.81 21.88 -19.34
CA ARG A 136 21.66 20.69 -19.06
C ARG A 136 21.12 19.77 -17.97
N LEU A 137 19.81 19.72 -17.80
CA LEU A 137 19.17 18.78 -16.90
C LEU A 137 19.10 17.37 -17.51
N LEU A 138 19.20 16.35 -16.68
CA LEU A 138 19.07 14.95 -17.09
C LEU A 138 17.58 14.60 -17.29
N MET A 139 17.07 14.89 -18.48
CA MET A 139 15.66 14.74 -18.83
C MET A 139 15.35 13.29 -19.21
N LEU A 140 14.35 12.69 -18.52
CA LEU A 140 13.83 11.39 -18.87
C LEU A 140 12.74 11.47 -19.97
N PRO A 141 12.43 10.35 -20.65
CA PRO A 141 11.29 10.30 -21.55
C PRO A 141 10.00 10.70 -20.82
N PRO A 142 9.18 11.60 -21.40
CA PRO A 142 7.97 12.06 -20.72
C PRO A 142 7.00 10.91 -20.39
N LEU A 143 6.40 10.95 -19.19
CA LEU A 143 5.45 9.97 -18.71
C LEU A 143 4.01 10.48 -18.91
N LYS A 144 3.23 9.74 -19.71
CA LYS A 144 1.82 10.08 -19.95
C LYS A 144 0.94 9.51 -18.85
N LYS A 145 0.07 10.33 -18.28
CA LYS A 145 -0.99 9.90 -17.35
C LYS A 145 -2.22 9.37 -18.12
N PRO A 146 -2.94 8.36 -17.62
CA PRO A 146 -2.59 7.53 -16.46
C PRO A 146 -1.43 6.58 -16.77
N PHE A 147 -0.66 6.21 -15.77
CA PHE A 147 0.47 5.29 -15.90
C PHE A 147 0.34 4.13 -14.92
N GLU A 148 0.82 2.97 -15.33
CA GLU A 148 0.80 1.74 -14.54
C GLU A 148 1.96 1.70 -13.53
N THR A 149 1.74 1.01 -12.42
CA THR A 149 2.77 0.77 -11.39
C THR A 149 4.07 0.21 -11.99
N GLY A 150 3.95 -0.76 -12.92
CA GLY A 150 5.10 -1.38 -13.57
C GLY A 150 6.00 -0.41 -14.34
N VAL A 151 5.43 0.65 -14.92
CA VAL A 151 6.20 1.68 -15.64
C VAL A 151 7.07 2.48 -14.67
N ILE A 152 6.53 2.86 -13.51
CA ILE A 152 7.28 3.60 -12.47
C ILE A 152 8.42 2.73 -11.92
N VAL A 153 8.12 1.48 -11.57
CA VAL A 153 9.14 0.53 -11.07
C VAL A 153 10.26 0.34 -12.10
N LYS A 154 9.92 0.22 -13.39
CA LYS A 154 10.90 0.11 -14.46
C LYS A 154 11.79 1.34 -14.55
N ILE A 155 11.22 2.56 -14.48
CA ILE A 155 11.98 3.81 -14.48
C ILE A 155 12.95 3.84 -13.29
N LEU A 156 12.49 3.56 -12.09
CA LEU A 156 13.35 3.54 -10.90
C LEU A 156 14.50 2.55 -11.04
N HIS A 157 14.25 1.38 -11.60
CA HIS A 157 15.27 0.36 -11.85
C HIS A 157 16.29 0.80 -12.90
N GLU A 158 15.85 1.37 -14.03
CA GLU A 158 16.73 1.90 -15.08
C GLU A 158 17.64 3.03 -14.57
N LEU A 159 17.13 3.83 -13.63
CA LEU A 159 17.89 4.91 -12.99
C LEU A 159 18.79 4.43 -11.85
N LYS A 160 18.76 3.14 -11.51
CA LYS A 160 19.38 2.59 -10.29
C LYS A 160 18.93 3.34 -9.02
N LEU A 161 17.73 3.94 -9.07
CA LEU A 161 17.03 4.51 -7.94
C LEU A 161 16.04 3.45 -7.49
N GLY A 162 16.17 2.99 -6.27
CA GLY A 162 15.32 1.91 -5.82
C GLY A 162 15.75 0.56 -6.40
N ASP A 163 17.04 0.30 -6.43
CA ASP A 163 17.40 -1.06 -6.14
C ASP A 163 16.80 -1.32 -4.74
N PRO A 164 15.86 -2.23 -4.61
CA PRO A 164 15.51 -2.71 -3.28
C PRO A 164 16.84 -3.02 -2.61
N PRO A 165 17.10 -2.61 -1.36
CA PRO A 165 18.39 -2.78 -0.69
C PRO A 165 18.89 -4.16 -1.03
N ALA A 166 20.01 -4.24 -1.73
CA ALA A 166 20.50 -5.32 -2.58
C ALA A 166 19.98 -6.67 -2.13
N MET A 167 18.87 -7.16 -2.73
CA MET A 167 18.28 -8.50 -2.54
C MET A 167 18.17 -9.04 -1.09
N ALA A 168 18.43 -8.21 -0.07
CA ALA A 168 18.18 -8.58 1.31
C ALA A 168 16.66 -8.48 1.55
N GLY A 169 15.93 -9.57 1.23
CA GLY A 169 14.51 -9.66 1.48
C GLY A 169 13.61 -10.05 0.30
N ARG A 170 14.12 -10.16 -0.93
CA ARG A 170 13.30 -10.73 -2.00
C ARG A 170 13.40 -12.25 -1.96
N VAL A 171 12.28 -12.88 -1.68
CA VAL A 171 12.18 -14.34 -1.65
C VAL A 171 11.24 -14.75 -2.78
N GLU A 172 11.64 -15.71 -3.59
CA GLU A 172 10.76 -16.30 -4.58
C GLU A 172 9.57 -16.97 -3.88
N LEU A 173 8.34 -16.62 -4.28
CA LEU A 173 7.15 -17.21 -3.67
C LEU A 173 7.18 -18.74 -3.71
N VAL A 174 7.64 -19.32 -4.82
CA VAL A 174 7.75 -20.79 -4.98
C VAL A 174 8.73 -21.39 -3.98
N GLU A 175 9.84 -20.70 -3.67
CA GLU A 175 10.79 -21.09 -2.64
C GLU A 175 10.15 -21.04 -1.25
N ALA A 176 9.49 -19.96 -0.92
CA ALA A 176 8.80 -19.80 0.36
C ALA A 176 7.73 -20.88 0.59
N LEU A 177 6.96 -21.21 -0.46
CA LEU A 177 5.96 -22.27 -0.42
C LEU A 177 6.58 -23.65 -0.22
N LYS A 178 7.64 -23.99 -0.96
CA LYS A 178 8.36 -25.29 -0.83
C LYS A 178 8.96 -25.49 0.56
N ASN A 179 9.45 -24.43 1.18
CA ASN A 179 10.08 -24.49 2.48
C ASN A 179 9.10 -24.29 3.65
N ASN A 180 7.79 -24.18 3.39
CA ASN A 180 6.76 -23.90 4.40
C ASN A 180 7.02 -22.62 5.22
N TRP A 181 7.58 -21.60 4.60
CA TRP A 181 7.81 -20.30 5.24
C TRP A 181 6.58 -19.38 5.19
N VAL A 182 5.57 -19.74 4.41
CA VAL A 182 4.34 -18.96 4.31
C VAL A 182 3.49 -19.16 5.55
N GLU A 183 3.06 -18.05 6.16
CA GLU A 183 2.12 -18.00 7.26
C GLU A 183 1.07 -16.91 6.99
N PHE A 184 -0.06 -16.95 7.72
CA PHE A 184 -1.12 -15.96 7.55
C PHE A 184 -1.36 -15.21 8.85
N TRP A 185 -1.39 -13.88 8.74
CA TRP A 185 -1.69 -12.95 9.82
C TRP A 185 -3.10 -12.41 9.66
N PHE A 186 -3.78 -12.22 10.76
CA PHE A 186 -5.19 -11.82 10.77
C PHE A 186 -5.33 -10.38 11.23
N GLN A 187 -6.04 -9.57 10.44
CA GLN A 187 -6.41 -8.21 10.81
C GLN A 187 -7.88 -8.16 11.18
N PRO A 188 -8.24 -7.57 12.35
CA PRO A 188 -9.63 -7.49 12.76
C PRO A 188 -10.44 -6.57 11.85
N LYS A 189 -11.69 -7.00 11.53
CA LYS A 189 -12.74 -6.22 10.88
C LYS A 189 -13.80 -5.88 11.93
N ILE A 190 -14.08 -4.59 12.09
CA ILE A 190 -14.92 -4.05 13.17
C ILE A 190 -16.20 -3.45 12.60
N ASP A 191 -17.35 -3.78 13.17
CA ASP A 191 -18.59 -3.02 13.00
C ASP A 191 -18.38 -1.63 13.63
N LEU A 192 -18.38 -0.60 12.81
CA LEU A 192 -18.02 0.76 13.26
C LEU A 192 -19.05 1.36 14.21
N ARG A 193 -20.33 1.00 14.08
CA ARG A 193 -21.41 1.48 14.93
C ARG A 193 -21.46 0.73 16.26
N LYS A 194 -21.45 -0.59 16.21
CA LYS A 194 -21.54 -1.45 17.41
C LYS A 194 -20.20 -1.61 18.13
N LYS A 195 -19.09 -1.22 17.48
CA LYS A 195 -17.72 -1.42 17.95
C LYS A 195 -17.40 -2.88 18.29
N GLN A 196 -17.98 -3.79 17.51
CA GLN A 196 -17.84 -5.23 17.68
C GLN A 196 -17.00 -5.84 16.60
N LEU A 197 -16.23 -6.86 16.93
CA LEU A 197 -15.49 -7.66 15.98
C LEU A 197 -16.47 -8.52 15.17
N VAL A 198 -16.47 -8.36 13.84
CA VAL A 198 -17.40 -9.05 12.93
C VAL A 198 -16.70 -9.98 11.96
N GLY A 199 -15.40 -9.83 11.78
CA GLY A 199 -14.61 -10.65 10.87
C GLY A 199 -13.13 -10.42 11.07
N ALA A 200 -12.36 -11.04 10.20
CA ALA A 200 -10.92 -10.81 10.07
C ALA A 200 -10.51 -10.97 8.61
N GLU A 201 -9.43 -10.34 8.21
CA GLU A 201 -8.80 -10.58 6.91
C GLU A 201 -7.44 -11.25 7.10
N ALA A 202 -7.19 -12.29 6.30
CA ALA A 202 -5.96 -13.05 6.33
C ALA A 202 -4.95 -12.51 5.31
N PHE A 203 -3.78 -12.11 5.79
CA PHE A 203 -2.69 -11.57 4.99
C PHE A 203 -1.51 -12.54 5.00
N ALA A 204 -1.05 -12.93 3.82
CA ALA A 204 0.15 -13.74 3.68
C ALA A 204 1.39 -13.01 4.23
N ARG A 205 2.26 -13.77 4.88
CA ARG A 205 3.59 -13.38 5.34
C ARG A 205 4.56 -14.49 5.01
N VAL A 206 5.82 -14.17 4.88
CA VAL A 206 6.88 -15.18 4.76
C VAL A 206 7.79 -15.05 5.98
N ARG A 207 7.88 -16.11 6.78
CA ARG A 207 8.81 -16.19 7.91
C ARG A 207 10.13 -16.78 7.42
N HIS A 208 10.99 -15.91 6.90
CA HIS A 208 12.27 -16.33 6.38
C HIS A 208 13.26 -16.60 7.52
N PRO A 209 14.07 -17.70 7.45
CA PRO A 209 14.93 -18.11 8.58
C PRO A 209 15.99 -17.08 8.97
N THR A 210 16.48 -16.28 8.04
CA THR A 210 17.52 -15.27 8.32
C THR A 210 17.06 -13.83 8.22
N GLN A 211 15.91 -13.55 7.52
CA GLN A 211 15.43 -12.19 7.26
C GLN A 211 14.21 -11.84 8.12
N GLY A 212 13.73 -12.77 8.94
CA GLY A 212 12.55 -12.55 9.77
C GLY A 212 11.25 -12.59 8.97
N VAL A 213 10.26 -11.78 9.37
CA VAL A 213 8.94 -11.75 8.73
C VAL A 213 8.94 -10.77 7.58
N LEU A 214 8.67 -11.28 6.38
CA LEU A 214 8.59 -10.52 5.13
C LEU A 214 7.13 -10.23 4.77
N MET A 215 6.89 -9.03 4.26
CA MET A 215 5.59 -8.56 3.77
C MET A 215 5.37 -9.00 2.31
N PRO A 216 4.11 -8.98 1.80
CA PRO A 216 3.80 -9.39 0.41
C PRO A 216 4.65 -8.69 -0.65
N GLY A 217 4.99 -7.42 -0.47
CA GLY A 217 5.86 -6.68 -1.37
C GLY A 217 7.24 -7.29 -1.61
N ALA A 218 7.72 -8.15 -0.69
CA ALA A 218 9.02 -8.82 -0.80
C ALA A 218 8.97 -10.15 -1.58
N PHE A 219 7.80 -10.79 -1.74
CA PHE A 219 7.70 -12.12 -2.36
C PHE A 219 6.60 -12.25 -3.43
N MET A 220 5.67 -11.28 -3.52
CA MET A 220 4.61 -11.31 -4.55
C MET A 220 5.05 -10.82 -5.93
N PRO A 221 5.93 -9.77 -6.07
CA PRO A 221 6.34 -9.30 -7.38
C PRO A 221 7.05 -10.39 -8.18
N GLY A 222 6.56 -10.67 -9.39
CA GLY A 222 7.08 -11.73 -10.26
C GLY A 222 6.64 -13.14 -9.86
N ALA A 223 5.70 -13.29 -8.94
CA ALA A 223 5.16 -14.59 -8.58
C ALA A 223 4.57 -15.31 -9.79
N SER A 224 4.94 -16.58 -9.98
CA SER A 224 4.39 -17.39 -11.05
C SER A 224 2.91 -17.69 -10.81
N GLU A 225 2.16 -17.93 -11.87
CA GLU A 225 0.75 -18.29 -11.77
C GLU A 225 0.54 -19.54 -10.89
N GLY A 226 1.35 -20.57 -11.06
CA GLY A 226 1.30 -21.76 -10.19
C GLY A 226 1.60 -21.45 -8.72
N GLY A 227 2.52 -20.53 -8.45
CA GLY A 227 2.79 -20.04 -7.10
C GLY A 227 1.59 -19.32 -6.49
N LEU A 228 0.90 -18.48 -7.27
CA LEU A 228 -0.31 -17.79 -6.83
C LEU A 228 -1.46 -18.76 -6.56
N VAL A 229 -1.65 -19.79 -7.38
CA VAL A 229 -2.64 -20.86 -7.12
C VAL A 229 -2.34 -21.55 -5.80
N THR A 230 -1.14 -22.03 -5.59
CA THR A 230 -0.75 -22.71 -4.34
C THR A 230 -0.88 -21.82 -3.12
N LEU A 231 -0.47 -20.54 -3.21
CA LEU A 231 -0.64 -19.58 -2.12
C LEU A 231 -2.12 -19.40 -1.77
N SER A 232 -2.99 -19.30 -2.78
CA SER A 232 -4.43 -19.09 -2.61
C SER A 232 -5.10 -20.33 -1.99
N GLU A 233 -4.71 -21.53 -2.39
CA GLU A 233 -5.17 -22.78 -1.74
C GLU A 233 -4.78 -22.82 -0.26
N GLN A 234 -3.53 -22.47 0.06
CA GLN A 234 -3.08 -22.39 1.45
C GLN A 234 -3.84 -21.30 2.24
N ALA A 235 -4.10 -20.14 1.62
CA ALA A 235 -4.86 -19.06 2.26
C ALA A 235 -6.29 -19.51 2.62
N LEU A 236 -7.00 -20.14 1.69
CA LEU A 236 -8.34 -20.68 1.90
C LEU A 236 -8.35 -21.73 3.02
N ALA A 237 -7.44 -22.72 2.94
CA ALA A 237 -7.35 -23.77 3.94
C ALA A 237 -7.03 -23.22 5.35
N GLN A 238 -6.09 -22.28 5.44
CA GLN A 238 -5.68 -21.70 6.72
C GLN A 238 -6.77 -20.79 7.30
N ALA A 239 -7.47 -20.01 6.48
CA ALA A 239 -8.60 -19.21 6.94
C ALA A 239 -9.72 -20.07 7.53
N LEU A 240 -10.03 -21.20 6.90
CA LEU A 240 -11.02 -22.14 7.41
C LEU A 240 -10.60 -22.78 8.74
N ARG A 241 -9.33 -23.19 8.86
CA ARG A 241 -8.77 -23.73 10.12
C ARG A 241 -8.77 -22.69 11.24
N ALA A 242 -8.34 -21.45 10.94
CA ALA A 242 -8.38 -20.34 11.90
C ALA A 242 -9.81 -20.04 12.35
N GLY A 243 -10.78 -20.01 11.41
CA GLY A 243 -12.19 -19.86 11.73
C GLY A 243 -12.71 -20.93 12.70
N LEU A 244 -12.28 -22.18 12.54
CA LEU A 244 -12.57 -23.24 13.50
C LEU A 244 -11.95 -22.97 14.88
N ASN A 245 -10.71 -22.50 14.94
CA ASN A 245 -10.04 -22.19 16.20
C ASN A 245 -10.69 -20.98 16.91
N PHE A 246 -11.16 -19.98 16.17
CA PHE A 246 -11.92 -18.86 16.73
C PHE A 246 -13.29 -19.32 17.28
N ALA A 247 -13.96 -20.19 16.55
CA ALA A 247 -15.26 -20.77 16.98
C ALA A 247 -15.15 -21.59 18.27
N LYS A 248 -14.05 -22.30 18.51
CA LYS A 248 -13.78 -23.00 19.79
C LYS A 248 -13.73 -22.04 20.99
N LEU A 249 -13.49 -20.76 20.76
CA LEU A 249 -13.56 -19.71 21.79
C LEU A 249 -14.94 -19.04 21.87
N GLY A 250 -15.94 -19.57 21.16
CA GLY A 250 -17.29 -19.01 21.09
C GLY A 250 -17.42 -17.80 20.15
N VAL A 251 -16.43 -17.52 19.30
CA VAL A 251 -16.40 -16.35 18.42
C VAL A 251 -16.46 -16.80 16.96
N ASN A 252 -17.63 -16.62 16.33
CA ASN A 252 -17.86 -16.98 14.93
C ASN A 252 -17.55 -15.78 14.04
N LEU A 253 -16.38 -15.79 13.40
CA LEU A 253 -15.92 -14.72 12.51
C LEU A 253 -15.94 -15.18 11.05
N ARG A 254 -16.41 -14.30 10.17
CA ARG A 254 -16.21 -14.46 8.73
C ARG A 254 -14.81 -13.98 8.41
N ILE A 255 -14.02 -14.86 7.80
CA ILE A 255 -12.64 -14.53 7.41
C ILE A 255 -12.62 -14.19 5.93
N ALA A 256 -11.92 -13.11 5.57
CA ALA A 256 -11.66 -12.71 4.21
C ALA A 256 -10.26 -13.16 3.79
N VAL A 257 -10.10 -13.57 2.53
CA VAL A 257 -8.83 -13.97 1.92
C VAL A 257 -8.69 -13.35 0.55
N ASN A 258 -7.51 -12.85 0.24
CA ASN A 258 -7.18 -12.31 -1.08
C ASN A 258 -6.87 -13.46 -2.04
N VAL A 259 -7.66 -13.62 -3.10
CA VAL A 259 -7.46 -14.64 -4.14
C VAL A 259 -7.61 -14.00 -5.52
N PRO A 260 -6.55 -13.93 -6.34
CA PRO A 260 -6.67 -13.44 -7.70
C PRO A 260 -7.67 -14.27 -8.53
N VAL A 261 -8.48 -13.62 -9.38
CA VAL A 261 -9.51 -14.31 -10.19
C VAL A 261 -8.90 -15.40 -11.09
N ASN A 262 -7.72 -15.14 -11.67
CA ASN A 262 -7.01 -16.12 -12.51
C ASN A 262 -6.51 -17.35 -11.72
N ALA A 263 -6.25 -17.22 -10.42
CA ALA A 263 -5.97 -18.35 -9.54
C ALA A 263 -7.26 -19.05 -9.11
N LEU A 264 -8.31 -18.28 -8.79
CA LEU A 264 -9.60 -18.80 -8.31
C LEU A 264 -10.24 -19.80 -9.29
N VAL A 265 -10.12 -19.57 -10.59
CA VAL A 265 -10.64 -20.49 -11.62
C VAL A 265 -9.89 -21.83 -11.71
N LYS A 266 -8.70 -21.93 -11.13
CA LYS A 266 -7.85 -23.12 -11.15
C LYS A 266 -7.91 -23.93 -9.85
N ILE A 267 -8.58 -23.37 -8.82
CA ILE A 267 -8.67 -23.96 -7.49
C ILE A 267 -10.00 -24.69 -7.34
N ASP A 268 -9.96 -25.92 -6.85
CA ASP A 268 -11.18 -26.60 -6.39
C ASP A 268 -11.56 -26.10 -4.99
N VAL A 269 -12.23 -24.93 -4.97
CA VAL A 269 -12.70 -24.30 -3.73
C VAL A 269 -13.68 -25.21 -2.99
N ALA A 270 -14.49 -26.01 -3.72
CA ALA A 270 -15.44 -26.92 -3.12
C ALA A 270 -14.75 -28.02 -2.30
N ALA A 271 -13.71 -28.63 -2.87
CA ALA A 271 -12.91 -29.64 -2.16
C ALA A 271 -12.23 -29.05 -0.91
N ILE A 272 -11.67 -27.84 -1.02
CA ILE A 272 -11.03 -27.17 0.13
C ILE A 272 -12.07 -26.87 1.22
N VAL A 273 -13.22 -26.29 0.86
CA VAL A 273 -14.28 -25.99 1.83
C VAL A 273 -14.82 -27.27 2.47
N GLN A 274 -15.07 -28.31 1.69
CA GLN A 274 -15.55 -29.60 2.25
C GLN A 274 -14.55 -30.21 3.24
N THR A 275 -13.25 -30.09 2.96
CA THR A 275 -12.18 -30.65 3.79
C THR A 275 -11.99 -29.87 5.09
N TYR A 276 -12.03 -28.55 5.05
CA TYR A 276 -11.57 -27.70 6.15
C TYR A 276 -12.65 -26.86 6.82
N LYS A 277 -13.89 -26.78 6.26
CA LYS A 277 -14.93 -25.96 6.87
C LYS A 277 -15.25 -26.42 8.28
N PRO A 278 -15.51 -25.51 9.21
CA PRO A 278 -15.97 -25.85 10.54
C PRO A 278 -17.29 -26.62 10.50
N GLN A 279 -17.36 -27.75 11.23
CA GLN A 279 -18.53 -28.63 11.29
C GLN A 279 -19.52 -28.14 12.38
N TYR A 280 -20.00 -26.90 12.30
CA TYR A 280 -21.01 -26.36 13.19
C TYR A 280 -22.07 -25.57 12.40
N GLU A 281 -23.30 -25.63 12.88
CA GLU A 281 -24.49 -25.16 12.17
C GLU A 281 -24.46 -23.66 11.83
N LYS A 282 -23.80 -22.85 12.65
CA LYS A 282 -23.73 -21.39 12.50
C LYS A 282 -22.41 -20.89 11.92
N TRP A 283 -21.76 -21.69 11.08
CA TRP A 283 -20.55 -21.22 10.39
C TRP A 283 -20.89 -20.01 9.50
N PRO A 284 -20.23 -18.85 9.71
CA PRO A 284 -20.61 -17.61 9.03
C PRO A 284 -20.20 -17.56 7.55
N GLY A 285 -19.42 -18.54 7.09
CA GLY A 285 -18.88 -18.56 5.72
C GLY A 285 -17.52 -17.90 5.60
N LEU A 286 -17.08 -17.75 4.36
CA LEU A 286 -15.81 -17.16 3.97
C LEU A 286 -16.05 -15.98 3.00
N ILE A 287 -15.15 -15.02 2.96
CA ILE A 287 -15.09 -13.97 1.93
C ILE A 287 -13.86 -14.21 1.08
N ILE A 288 -14.01 -14.09 -0.24
CA ILE A 288 -12.89 -14.00 -1.17
C ILE A 288 -12.84 -12.56 -1.66
N ASP A 289 -11.72 -11.89 -1.36
CA ASP A 289 -11.43 -10.54 -1.81
C ASP A 289 -10.81 -10.60 -3.21
N VAL A 290 -11.40 -9.87 -4.15
CA VAL A 290 -10.93 -9.71 -5.52
C VAL A 290 -10.89 -8.22 -5.85
N THR A 291 -9.86 -7.77 -6.56
CA THR A 291 -9.76 -6.35 -6.88
C THR A 291 -10.75 -5.94 -7.95
N GLU A 292 -11.16 -4.67 -7.93
CA GLU A 292 -12.04 -4.06 -8.93
C GLU A 292 -11.56 -4.34 -10.36
N GLU A 293 -10.26 -4.18 -10.64
CA GLU A 293 -9.66 -4.37 -11.95
C GLU A 293 -9.81 -5.82 -12.47
N GLN A 294 -9.60 -6.80 -11.59
CA GLN A 294 -9.72 -8.23 -11.94
C GLN A 294 -11.14 -8.63 -12.31
N ILE A 295 -12.14 -8.06 -11.61
CA ILE A 295 -13.56 -8.31 -11.89
C ILE A 295 -13.95 -7.76 -13.25
N VAL A 296 -13.53 -6.54 -13.58
CA VAL A 296 -13.92 -5.86 -14.82
C VAL A 296 -13.33 -6.55 -16.06
N THR A 297 -12.21 -7.22 -15.90
CA THR A 297 -11.55 -7.94 -17.00
C THR A 297 -12.41 -9.09 -17.51
N ASP A 298 -13.10 -9.86 -16.65
CA ASP A 298 -14.04 -10.91 -17.04
C ASP A 298 -15.24 -11.03 -16.09
N LEU A 299 -16.24 -10.19 -16.33
CA LEU A 299 -17.47 -10.15 -15.54
C LEU A 299 -18.31 -11.43 -15.61
N LYS A 300 -18.34 -12.10 -16.77
CA LYS A 300 -19.12 -13.32 -16.90
C LYS A 300 -18.53 -14.42 -16.04
N LEU A 301 -17.21 -14.54 -16.04
CA LEU A 301 -16.50 -15.49 -15.20
C LEU A 301 -16.71 -15.17 -13.71
N ALA A 302 -16.55 -13.91 -13.31
CA ALA A 302 -16.76 -13.48 -11.93
C ALA A 302 -18.21 -13.75 -11.47
N SER A 303 -19.21 -13.49 -12.30
CA SER A 303 -20.62 -13.76 -12.00
C SER A 303 -20.91 -15.26 -11.84
N GLN A 304 -20.31 -16.11 -12.72
CA GLN A 304 -20.46 -17.55 -12.60
C GLN A 304 -19.81 -18.08 -11.31
N LEU A 305 -18.56 -17.66 -11.04
CA LEU A 305 -17.85 -18.02 -9.81
C LEU A 305 -18.65 -17.65 -8.56
N THR A 306 -19.25 -16.46 -8.54
CA THR A 306 -20.06 -16.02 -7.38
C THR A 306 -21.24 -16.95 -7.13
N LYS A 307 -21.91 -17.42 -8.18
CA LYS A 307 -23.05 -18.37 -8.04
C LYS A 307 -22.58 -19.73 -7.53
N ASP A 308 -21.48 -20.23 -8.07
CA ASP A 308 -20.93 -21.52 -7.68
C ASP A 308 -20.44 -21.51 -6.21
N LEU A 309 -19.81 -20.42 -5.79
CA LEU A 309 -19.33 -20.22 -4.42
C LEU A 309 -20.46 -20.02 -3.41
N ALA A 310 -21.59 -19.45 -3.81
CA ALA A 310 -22.71 -19.16 -2.91
C ALA A 310 -23.25 -20.44 -2.22
N HIS A 311 -23.30 -21.57 -2.93
CA HIS A 311 -23.73 -22.87 -2.37
C HIS A 311 -22.79 -23.40 -1.28
N LEU A 312 -21.55 -22.92 -1.26
CA LEU A 312 -20.53 -23.27 -0.26
C LEU A 312 -20.50 -22.29 0.91
N ASN A 313 -21.42 -21.32 0.96
CA ASN A 313 -21.39 -20.19 1.90
C ASN A 313 -20.08 -19.38 1.78
N VAL A 314 -19.53 -19.29 0.57
CA VAL A 314 -18.38 -18.43 0.20
C VAL A 314 -18.91 -17.29 -0.63
N LYS A 315 -18.53 -16.06 -0.29
CA LYS A 315 -19.00 -14.84 -0.95
C LYS A 315 -17.82 -14.05 -1.48
N LEU A 316 -18.06 -13.26 -2.53
CA LEU A 316 -17.05 -12.32 -3.04
C LEU A 316 -17.17 -10.96 -2.35
N ALA A 317 -16.04 -10.29 -2.17
CA ALA A 317 -15.96 -8.87 -1.92
C ALA A 317 -15.14 -8.18 -3.01
N ILE A 318 -15.51 -6.96 -3.34
CA ILE A 318 -14.75 -6.11 -4.26
C ILE A 318 -13.77 -5.28 -3.43
N ASP A 319 -12.49 -5.49 -3.65
CA ASP A 319 -11.41 -4.79 -2.95
C ASP A 319 -10.81 -3.66 -3.80
N ASP A 320 -10.17 -2.70 -3.12
CA ASP A 320 -9.53 -1.52 -3.71
C ASP A 320 -10.48 -0.69 -4.59
N PHE A 321 -11.78 -0.61 -4.25
CA PHE A 321 -12.78 0.08 -5.05
C PHE A 321 -12.51 1.58 -5.16
N GLY A 322 -12.49 2.06 -6.40
CA GLY A 322 -12.26 3.46 -6.73
C GLY A 322 -10.88 3.76 -7.32
N ARG A 323 -9.98 2.78 -7.40
CA ARG A 323 -8.70 2.93 -8.12
C ARG A 323 -8.85 2.73 -9.62
N GLY A 324 -9.90 2.03 -10.07
CA GLY A 324 -10.15 1.68 -11.46
C GLY A 324 -11.17 2.60 -12.14
N TYR A 325 -11.26 2.46 -13.47
CA TYR A 325 -12.30 3.09 -14.28
C TYR A 325 -13.48 2.14 -14.51
N SER A 326 -13.98 1.50 -13.46
CA SER A 326 -15.08 0.55 -13.61
C SER A 326 -16.37 1.24 -14.01
N SER A 327 -17.01 0.72 -15.03
CA SER A 327 -18.39 1.10 -15.32
C SER A 327 -19.30 0.53 -14.23
N LEU A 328 -19.89 1.40 -13.40
CA LEU A 328 -20.87 1.04 -12.37
C LEU A 328 -21.99 0.15 -12.91
N VAL A 329 -22.33 0.31 -14.20
CA VAL A 329 -23.33 -0.53 -14.87
C VAL A 329 -22.94 -1.99 -14.89
N ARG A 330 -21.64 -2.30 -15.02
CA ARG A 330 -21.14 -3.68 -15.03
C ARG A 330 -21.20 -4.34 -13.67
N LEU A 331 -20.96 -3.60 -12.59
CA LEU A 331 -21.00 -4.14 -11.23
C LEU A 331 -22.41 -4.56 -10.78
N LYS A 332 -23.47 -4.01 -11.40
CA LYS A 332 -24.86 -4.38 -11.12
C LYS A 332 -25.16 -5.87 -11.35
N GLU A 333 -24.41 -6.51 -12.23
CA GLU A 333 -24.62 -7.92 -12.58
C GLU A 333 -23.86 -8.90 -11.67
N LEU A 334 -23.00 -8.38 -10.78
CA LEU A 334 -22.18 -9.20 -9.90
C LEU A 334 -22.75 -9.19 -8.47
N PRO A 335 -23.21 -10.32 -7.93
CA PRO A 335 -23.66 -10.42 -6.54
C PRO A 335 -22.43 -10.50 -5.61
N PHE A 336 -21.99 -9.36 -5.08
CA PHE A 336 -20.93 -9.29 -4.08
C PHE A 336 -21.49 -8.98 -2.69
N ALA A 337 -20.81 -9.41 -1.64
CA ALA A 337 -21.25 -9.23 -0.26
C ALA A 337 -20.69 -7.97 0.40
N GLU A 338 -19.49 -7.56 0.02
CA GLU A 338 -18.80 -6.42 0.59
C GLU A 338 -18.20 -5.57 -0.54
N LEU A 339 -18.25 -4.25 -0.37
CA LEU A 339 -17.53 -3.28 -1.19
C LEU A 339 -16.53 -2.56 -0.29
N LYS A 340 -15.24 -2.73 -0.57
CA LYS A 340 -14.17 -2.17 0.24
C LYS A 340 -13.70 -0.85 -0.34
N LEU A 341 -13.85 0.22 0.44
CA LEU A 341 -13.36 1.56 0.10
C LEU A 341 -11.86 1.61 0.24
N ASP A 342 -11.18 2.00 -0.84
CA ASP A 342 -9.73 2.13 -0.82
C ASP A 342 -9.23 3.15 0.21
N ARG A 343 -8.05 2.88 0.78
CA ARG A 343 -7.38 3.76 1.74
C ARG A 343 -7.22 5.20 1.23
N ALA A 344 -7.03 5.41 -0.07
CA ALA A 344 -6.86 6.75 -0.65
C ALA A 344 -8.07 7.64 -0.43
N PHE A 345 -9.30 7.09 -0.38
CA PHE A 345 -10.51 7.83 -0.05
C PHE A 345 -10.72 7.95 1.47
N VAL A 346 -10.35 6.90 2.22
CA VAL A 346 -10.55 6.83 3.67
C VAL A 346 -9.61 7.75 4.42
N ALA A 347 -8.37 7.90 3.96
CA ALA A 347 -7.40 8.78 4.57
C ALA A 347 -7.88 10.23 4.54
N ASP A 348 -7.87 10.86 5.71
CA ASP A 348 -8.30 12.25 5.93
C ASP A 348 -9.77 12.55 5.57
N CYS A 349 -10.63 11.55 5.34
CA CYS A 349 -12.05 11.74 5.01
C CYS A 349 -12.82 12.49 6.11
N GLY A 350 -12.29 12.54 7.33
CA GLY A 350 -12.86 13.34 8.43
C GLY A 350 -12.65 14.85 8.28
N THR A 351 -11.70 15.27 7.44
CA THR A 351 -11.31 16.70 7.31
C THR A 351 -11.22 17.18 5.87
N ASP A 352 -10.98 16.30 4.92
CA ASP A 352 -10.86 16.61 3.49
C ASP A 352 -12.24 16.76 2.83
N LYS A 353 -12.45 17.91 2.16
CA LYS A 353 -13.71 18.25 1.50
C LYS A 353 -13.99 17.44 0.24
N VAL A 354 -12.99 16.75 -0.31
CA VAL A 354 -13.12 15.91 -1.51
C VAL A 354 -13.33 14.45 -1.10
N ASN A 355 -12.53 13.94 -0.16
CA ASN A 355 -12.60 12.55 0.26
C ASN A 355 -13.90 12.20 1.00
N ALA A 356 -14.44 13.13 1.80
CA ALA A 356 -15.71 12.90 2.50
C ALA A 356 -16.88 12.58 1.55
N PRO A 357 -17.20 13.40 0.53
CA PRO A 357 -18.25 13.09 -0.45
C PRO A 357 -17.97 11.81 -1.25
N LEU A 358 -16.70 11.53 -1.58
CA LEU A 358 -16.32 10.29 -2.29
C LEU A 358 -16.62 9.06 -1.44
N CYS A 359 -16.19 9.04 -0.19
CA CYS A 359 -16.52 7.97 0.76
C CYS A 359 -18.03 7.78 0.86
N LYS A 360 -18.79 8.87 1.04
CA LYS A 360 -20.25 8.78 1.13
C LYS A 360 -20.87 8.19 -0.13
N THR A 361 -20.41 8.57 -1.30
CA THR A 361 -20.89 8.03 -2.57
C THR A 361 -20.65 6.54 -2.69
N VAL A 362 -19.45 6.06 -2.31
CA VAL A 362 -19.12 4.62 -2.36
C VAL A 362 -19.90 3.83 -1.32
N ILE A 363 -20.12 4.38 -0.12
CA ILE A 363 -20.95 3.76 0.92
C ILE A 363 -22.40 3.61 0.42
N ASP A 364 -22.98 4.67 -0.15
CA ASP A 364 -24.34 4.63 -0.70
C ASP A 364 -24.43 3.64 -1.88
N LEU A 365 -23.40 3.58 -2.69
CA LEU A 365 -23.30 2.61 -3.78
C LEU A 365 -23.34 1.17 -3.25
N ALA A 366 -22.54 0.84 -2.24
CA ALA A 366 -22.55 -0.48 -1.61
C ALA A 366 -23.94 -0.85 -1.11
N HIS A 367 -24.61 0.06 -0.41
CA HIS A 367 -25.96 -0.13 0.10
C HIS A 367 -26.99 -0.28 -1.00
N ASN A 368 -26.90 0.46 -2.09
CA ASN A 368 -27.80 0.34 -3.25
C ASN A 368 -27.66 -1.02 -3.96
N PHE A 369 -26.51 -1.66 -3.87
CA PHE A 369 -26.30 -3.05 -4.30
C PHE A 369 -26.70 -4.09 -3.26
N GLY A 370 -27.17 -3.68 -2.09
CA GLY A 370 -27.48 -4.59 -0.97
C GLY A 370 -26.25 -5.20 -0.32
N SER A 371 -25.10 -4.57 -0.48
CA SER A 371 -23.79 -5.02 0.02
C SER A 371 -23.36 -4.21 1.24
N ILE A 372 -22.40 -4.73 1.97
CA ILE A 372 -21.81 -4.10 3.14
C ILE A 372 -20.68 -3.16 2.68
N ALA A 373 -20.67 -1.92 3.16
CA ALA A 373 -19.58 -0.98 2.95
C ALA A 373 -18.46 -1.20 3.98
N VAL A 374 -17.24 -1.43 3.52
CA VAL A 374 -16.07 -1.67 4.38
C VAL A 374 -15.01 -0.62 4.10
N ALA A 375 -14.65 0.21 5.07
CA ALA A 375 -13.55 1.17 4.92
C ALA A 375 -12.23 0.52 5.32
N ILE A 376 -11.21 0.57 4.43
CA ILE A 376 -9.88 0.04 4.70
C ILE A 376 -8.86 1.15 4.96
N GLY A 377 -7.84 0.86 5.76
CA GLY A 377 -6.77 1.80 6.06
C GLY A 377 -7.16 2.93 7.03
N ILE A 378 -8.08 2.69 7.95
CA ILE A 378 -8.45 3.65 9.00
C ILE A 378 -7.29 3.80 9.98
N GLU A 379 -6.65 4.97 10.02
CA GLU A 379 -5.53 5.26 10.90
C GLU A 379 -5.85 6.34 11.94
N LYS A 380 -6.80 7.24 11.65
CA LYS A 380 -7.16 8.36 12.51
C LYS A 380 -8.56 8.21 13.09
N ALA A 381 -8.73 8.61 14.35
CA ALA A 381 -10.03 8.59 15.02
C ALA A 381 -11.06 9.51 14.34
N ALA A 382 -10.61 10.64 13.77
CA ALA A 382 -11.47 11.56 13.01
C ALA A 382 -12.11 10.89 11.80
N ASP A 383 -11.32 10.10 11.04
CA ASP A 383 -11.80 9.36 9.87
C ASP A 383 -12.81 8.28 10.27
N ALA A 384 -12.53 7.55 11.36
CA ALA A 384 -13.46 6.56 11.89
C ALA A 384 -14.81 7.18 12.27
N LEU A 385 -14.82 8.35 12.93
CA LEU A 385 -16.05 9.06 13.30
C LEU A 385 -16.81 9.57 12.07
N ALA A 386 -16.09 10.11 11.07
CA ALA A 386 -16.68 10.56 9.82
C ALA A 386 -17.34 9.39 9.08
N LEU A 387 -16.66 8.24 8.95
CA LEU A 387 -17.20 7.03 8.32
C LEU A 387 -18.47 6.53 9.03
N VAL A 388 -18.50 6.54 10.36
CA VAL A 388 -19.73 6.22 11.13
C VAL A 388 -20.87 7.18 10.76
N SER A 389 -20.60 8.49 10.67
CA SER A 389 -21.61 9.49 10.32
C SER A 389 -22.12 9.35 8.88
N MET A 390 -21.26 8.91 7.97
CA MET A 390 -21.59 8.62 6.57
C MET A 390 -22.37 7.30 6.41
N GLY A 391 -22.43 6.47 7.45
CA GLY A 391 -23.17 5.22 7.44
C GLY A 391 -22.34 4.00 7.03
N CYS A 392 -21.01 4.07 7.01
CA CYS A 392 -20.14 2.93 6.75
C CYS A 392 -20.39 1.83 7.79
N ASP A 393 -20.48 0.58 7.32
CA ASP A 393 -20.83 -0.55 8.18
C ASP A 393 -19.63 -1.08 8.94
N TYR A 394 -18.56 -1.44 8.22
CA TYR A 394 -17.38 -2.06 8.79
C TYR A 394 -16.13 -1.25 8.49
N GLY A 395 -15.10 -1.46 9.32
CA GLY A 395 -13.81 -0.83 9.13
C GLY A 395 -12.65 -1.74 9.47
N GLN A 396 -11.54 -1.50 8.79
CA GLN A 396 -10.23 -2.09 9.03
C GLN A 396 -9.16 -1.00 8.95
N GLY A 397 -8.09 -1.14 9.73
CA GLY A 397 -6.98 -0.20 9.73
C GLY A 397 -6.18 -0.27 11.02
N PHE A 398 -5.04 0.41 11.06
CA PHE A 398 -4.13 0.34 12.20
C PHE A 398 -4.71 0.93 13.48
N LEU A 399 -5.64 1.87 13.37
CA LEU A 399 -6.41 2.37 14.51
C LEU A 399 -7.22 1.27 15.20
N LEU A 400 -7.81 0.35 14.42
CA LEU A 400 -8.70 -0.70 14.89
C LEU A 400 -7.97 -2.00 15.25
N GLY A 401 -6.82 -2.23 14.63
CA GLY A 401 -5.93 -3.35 14.87
C GLY A 401 -5.00 -3.61 13.68
N GLN A 402 -3.75 -3.91 13.98
CA GLN A 402 -2.78 -4.32 12.96
C GLN A 402 -2.94 -5.80 12.63
N PRO A 403 -2.55 -6.26 11.43
CA PRO A 403 -2.39 -7.68 11.16
C PRO A 403 -1.48 -8.34 12.20
N MET A 404 -1.87 -9.50 12.70
CA MET A 404 -1.14 -10.22 13.74
C MET A 404 -1.19 -11.72 13.52
N PRO A 405 -0.19 -12.49 14.00
CA PRO A 405 -0.21 -13.96 13.98
C PRO A 405 -1.45 -14.53 14.64
N GLU A 406 -1.86 -15.75 14.24
CA GLU A 406 -3.06 -16.41 14.75
C GLU A 406 -3.07 -16.53 16.29
N GLU A 407 -1.94 -16.87 16.90
CA GLU A 407 -1.83 -17.01 18.36
C GLU A 407 -2.13 -15.71 19.09
N ARG A 408 -1.66 -14.58 18.54
CA ARG A 408 -1.94 -13.25 19.10
C ARG A 408 -3.40 -12.89 18.92
N PHE A 409 -3.98 -13.22 17.77
CA PHE A 409 -5.40 -13.00 17.49
C PHE A 409 -6.28 -13.83 18.44
N LEU A 410 -5.97 -15.11 18.68
CA LEU A 410 -6.62 -15.95 19.66
C LEU A 410 -6.51 -15.39 21.09
N SER A 411 -5.36 -14.83 21.46
CA SER A 411 -5.18 -14.18 22.76
C SER A 411 -6.07 -12.94 22.92
N LEU A 412 -6.21 -12.14 21.87
CA LEU A 412 -7.13 -11.00 21.81
C LEU A 412 -8.60 -11.47 22.02
N LEU A 413 -9.00 -12.55 21.34
CA LEU A 413 -10.35 -13.11 21.49
C LEU A 413 -10.63 -13.59 22.92
N ARG A 414 -9.69 -14.28 23.57
CA ARG A 414 -9.81 -14.73 24.96
C ARG A 414 -9.99 -13.58 25.92
N GLN A 415 -9.22 -12.51 25.77
CA GLN A 415 -9.34 -11.31 26.61
C GLN A 415 -10.74 -10.66 26.48
N ARG A 416 -11.25 -10.54 25.28
CA ARG A 416 -12.61 -10.00 25.04
C ARG A 416 -13.71 -10.91 25.57
N ALA A 417 -13.61 -12.22 25.44
CA ALA A 417 -14.55 -13.18 26.00
C ALA A 417 -14.55 -13.14 27.56
N GLY A 418 -13.39 -12.97 28.17
CA GLY A 418 -13.27 -12.81 29.63
C GLY A 418 -13.87 -11.50 30.15
N SER A 419 -13.83 -10.43 29.37
CA SER A 419 -14.40 -9.12 29.76
C SER A 419 -15.93 -9.06 29.63
N GLN A 420 -16.55 -10.02 28.95
CA GLN A 420 -18.02 -10.10 28.75
C GLN A 420 -18.72 -11.04 29.75
N LYS A 421 -18.03 -11.65 30.71
CA LYS A 421 -18.73 -12.37 31.79
C LYS A 421 -19.57 -11.37 32.57
N PRO A 422 -20.91 -11.58 32.69
CA PRO A 422 -21.73 -10.75 33.56
C PRO A 422 -21.16 -10.82 34.98
N ALA A 423 -21.11 -9.70 35.66
CA ALA A 423 -20.85 -9.67 37.09
C ALA A 423 -21.83 -10.63 37.76
N ALA A 424 -21.33 -11.56 38.55
CA ALA A 424 -22.19 -12.47 39.31
C ALA A 424 -23.26 -11.65 40.06
N PRO A 425 -24.51 -12.05 40.04
CA PRO A 425 -25.54 -11.32 40.75
C PRO A 425 -25.13 -11.22 42.21
N THR A 426 -24.93 -10.00 42.68
CA THR A 426 -24.73 -9.70 44.13
C THR A 426 -25.93 -10.29 44.88
N ALA A 427 -25.67 -11.23 45.76
CA ALA A 427 -26.67 -11.80 46.63
C ALA A 427 -27.44 -10.67 47.34
N PRO A 428 -28.78 -10.75 47.44
CA PRO A 428 -29.57 -9.74 48.11
C PRO A 428 -29.15 -9.71 49.57
N GLY A 429 -28.64 -8.58 50.01
CA GLY A 429 -28.26 -8.34 51.38
C GLY A 429 -29.47 -8.58 52.27
N SER A 430 -29.32 -9.42 53.30
CA SER A 430 -30.27 -9.66 54.35
C SER A 430 -30.51 -8.38 55.13
N GLY A 431 -31.44 -7.56 54.65
CA GLY A 431 -31.93 -6.40 55.40
C GLY A 431 -32.80 -6.85 56.55
N ALA A 432 -32.23 -6.91 57.74
CA ALA A 432 -32.96 -7.05 58.98
C ALA A 432 -33.91 -5.85 59.12
N ARG A 433 -35.21 -6.06 59.13
CA ARG A 433 -36.24 -5.08 59.49
C ARG A 433 -36.17 -4.82 61.01
N PRO A 434 -36.11 -3.58 61.50
CA PRO A 434 -36.30 -3.32 62.92
C PRO A 434 -37.78 -3.45 63.30
N LEU A 435 -38.06 -4.23 64.37
CA LEU A 435 -39.33 -4.36 65.03
C LEU A 435 -39.76 -3.04 65.69
N ILE A 436 -40.79 -2.40 65.16
CA ILE A 436 -41.45 -1.27 65.85
C ILE A 436 -42.38 -1.87 66.94
N LYS A 437 -41.99 -1.71 68.24
CA LYS A 437 -42.86 -1.94 69.36
C LYS A 437 -43.91 -0.82 69.43
N ARG A 438 -45.18 -1.13 69.19
CA ARG A 438 -46.32 -0.29 69.60
C ARG A 438 -46.49 -0.42 71.11
N ARG A 439 -46.44 0.69 71.85
CA ARG A 439 -47.02 0.84 73.19
C ARG A 439 -48.46 1.28 73.06
N ALA A 440 -49.26 0.77 74.01
CA ALA A 440 -50.65 1.00 74.22
C ALA A 440 -51.01 2.49 74.50
#